data_cea3fb5a70697ce86bc6386099e10cd2
#
_entry.id   cea3fb5a70697ce86bc6386099e10cd2
#
_cell.length_a   1.000
_cell.length_b   1.000
_cell.length_c   1.000
_cell.angle_alpha   90.00
_cell.angle_beta   90.00
_cell.angle_gamma   90.00
#
_symmetry.space_group_name_H-M   'P 1'
#
loop_
_entity.id
_entity.type
_entity.pdbx_description
1 polymer ?
#
loop_
_entity_poly.entity_id
_entity_poly.type
_entity_poly.pdbx_seq_one_letter_code
_entity_poly.pdbx_strand_id
1 'polypeptide(L)'
;MKKELINYLVSNSGALTPKQVLLNFAAVLILSFCIYVSYKYSYSKLVYSARFNASLVVLAVITTLVMSCIGNNVALSLGMVGALSIVRFRTSVKDARDTAYIFWAIAIGICCGVADYQIAIIGTVFIFVLLLIFGNVQSNTRYLLVVRASREASPKVKDAIEQYYSKKAFFRTDNSNRDSDELIYLVSEGVIKKAEKKNGSLNDVLYAIDGVKDVNIVSQNNEMNS
;
A
#
# COMPACT_ATOMS: atom_id res chain seq x y z
N MET A 1 12.16 -39.26 31.19
CA MET A 1 11.95 -38.57 29.89
C MET A 1 10.70 -37.72 29.84
N LYS A 2 9.43 -38.21 29.86
CA LYS A 2 8.24 -37.33 29.81
C LYS A 2 8.16 -36.33 30.98
N LYS A 3 8.43 -36.73 32.20
CA LYS A 3 8.41 -35.88 33.40
C LYS A 3 9.56 -34.85 33.38
N GLU A 4 10.72 -35.21 32.89
CA GLU A 4 11.86 -34.31 32.75
C GLU A 4 11.62 -33.26 31.65
N LEU A 5 11.01 -33.65 30.54
CA LEU A 5 10.62 -32.76 29.47
C LEU A 5 9.56 -31.77 29.96
N ILE A 6 8.57 -32.21 30.72
CA ILE A 6 7.53 -31.36 31.32
C ILE A 6 8.16 -30.42 32.35
N ASN A 7 9.06 -30.91 33.22
CA ASN A 7 9.75 -30.07 34.18
C ASN A 7 10.67 -29.05 33.48
N TYR A 8 11.38 -29.43 32.41
CA TYR A 8 12.19 -28.51 31.62
C TYR A 8 11.34 -27.41 30.95
N LEU A 9 10.18 -27.75 30.39
CA LEU A 9 9.24 -26.81 29.78
C LEU A 9 8.58 -25.89 30.81
N VAL A 10 8.33 -26.34 32.03
CA VAL A 10 7.74 -25.56 33.10
C VAL A 10 8.79 -24.72 33.86
N SER A 11 10.01 -25.26 34.04
CA SER A 11 11.07 -24.53 34.76
C SER A 11 11.78 -23.46 33.95
N ASN A 12 11.69 -23.55 32.61
CA ASN A 12 12.29 -22.57 31.71
C ASN A 12 11.35 -21.41 31.35
N SER A 13 10.20 -21.30 32.01
CA SER A 13 9.32 -20.15 31.95
C SER A 13 9.89 -19.03 32.86
N GLY A 14 11.02 -18.45 32.44
CA GLY A 14 11.60 -17.29 33.11
C GLY A 14 10.62 -16.11 32.99
N ALA A 15 10.00 -15.73 34.10
CA ALA A 15 9.12 -14.56 34.11
C ALA A 15 9.91 -13.33 33.62
N LEU A 16 9.41 -12.68 32.56
CA LEU A 16 10.00 -11.44 32.05
C LEU A 16 10.03 -10.41 33.19
N THR A 17 11.19 -9.87 33.44
CA THR A 17 11.30 -8.76 34.39
C THR A 17 10.58 -7.52 33.85
N PRO A 18 9.94 -6.68 34.69
CA PRO A 18 9.29 -5.45 34.24
C PRO A 18 10.21 -4.55 33.39
N LYS A 19 11.50 -4.57 33.70
CA LYS A 19 12.54 -3.86 32.95
C LYS A 19 12.68 -4.40 31.52
N GLN A 20 12.61 -5.70 31.35
CA GLN A 20 12.73 -6.36 30.05
C GLN A 20 11.49 -6.09 29.18
N VAL A 21 10.31 -6.11 29.78
CA VAL A 21 9.07 -5.74 29.12
C VAL A 21 9.13 -4.30 28.62
N LEU A 22 9.59 -3.37 29.46
CA LEU A 22 9.74 -1.97 29.06
C LEU A 22 10.74 -1.79 27.92
N LEU A 23 11.85 -2.53 27.93
CA LEU A 23 12.84 -2.52 26.84
C LEU A 23 12.25 -3.05 25.54
N ASN A 24 11.46 -4.13 25.58
CA ASN A 24 10.77 -4.68 24.40
C ASN A 24 9.85 -3.64 23.76
N PHE A 25 9.06 -2.93 24.58
CA PHE A 25 8.18 -1.86 24.10
C PHE A 25 8.94 -0.65 23.58
N ALA A 26 10.04 -0.26 24.22
CA ALA A 26 10.88 0.82 23.71
C ALA A 26 11.51 0.46 22.36
N ALA A 27 12.03 -0.76 22.22
CA ALA A 27 12.63 -1.25 20.98
C ALA A 27 11.62 -1.29 19.83
N VAL A 28 10.41 -1.84 20.04
CA VAL A 28 9.39 -1.89 18.98
C VAL A 28 8.92 -0.50 18.58
N LEU A 29 8.82 0.47 19.49
CA LEU A 29 8.45 1.84 19.14
C LEU A 29 9.51 2.51 18.26
N ILE A 30 10.79 2.31 18.55
CA ILE A 30 11.90 2.84 17.74
C ILE A 30 11.89 2.19 16.35
N LEU A 31 11.76 0.87 16.27
CA LEU A 31 11.78 0.16 14.99
C LEU A 31 10.50 0.40 14.16
N SER A 32 9.34 0.52 14.80
CA SER A 32 8.09 0.85 14.10
C SER A 32 8.08 2.28 13.58
N PHE A 33 8.86 3.20 14.17
CA PHE A 33 9.09 4.52 13.60
C PHE A 33 9.79 4.43 12.22
N CYS A 34 10.71 3.47 12.04
CA CYS A 34 11.31 3.21 10.72
C CYS A 34 10.25 2.75 9.70
N ILE A 35 9.30 1.90 10.11
CA ILE A 35 8.16 1.50 9.26
C ILE A 35 7.35 2.75 8.87
N TYR A 36 7.00 3.57 9.85
CA TYR A 36 6.20 4.79 9.65
C TYR A 36 6.84 5.73 8.63
N VAL A 37 8.15 5.94 8.74
CA VAL A 37 8.93 6.77 7.84
C VAL A 37 9.00 6.15 6.44
N SER A 38 9.33 4.84 6.36
CA SER A 38 9.40 4.10 5.09
C SER A 38 8.08 4.16 4.33
N TYR A 39 6.95 3.90 4.99
CA TYR A 39 5.62 3.95 4.38
C TYR A 39 5.31 5.36 3.84
N LYS A 40 5.62 6.40 4.62
CA LYS A 40 5.39 7.79 4.21
C LYS A 40 6.20 8.19 2.97
N TYR A 41 7.43 7.71 2.83
CA TYR A 41 8.28 8.01 1.68
C TYR A 41 8.00 7.12 0.47
N SER A 42 7.54 5.88 0.68
CA SER A 42 7.27 4.92 -0.39
C SER A 42 5.97 5.21 -1.16
N TYR A 43 5.02 5.93 -0.55
CA TYR A 43 3.72 6.23 -1.17
C TYR A 43 3.63 7.67 -1.66
N SER A 44 3.04 7.85 -2.85
CA SER A 44 2.69 9.19 -3.35
C SER A 44 1.59 9.81 -2.48
N LYS A 45 1.56 11.15 -2.39
CA LYS A 45 0.59 11.91 -1.57
C LYS A 45 -0.88 11.55 -1.82
N LEU A 46 -1.22 11.08 -3.03
CA LEU A 46 -2.59 10.71 -3.43
C LEU A 46 -3.06 9.36 -2.89
N VAL A 47 -2.13 8.44 -2.60
CA VAL A 47 -2.44 7.05 -2.18
C VAL A 47 -2.11 6.83 -0.70
N TYR A 48 -1.36 7.75 -0.08
CA TYR A 48 -0.95 7.65 1.31
C TYR A 48 -2.13 7.67 2.29
N SER A 49 -2.27 6.61 3.09
CA SER A 49 -3.25 6.54 4.17
C SER A 49 -2.59 6.69 5.53
N ALA A 50 -2.79 7.85 6.17
CA ALA A 50 -2.26 8.12 7.51
C ALA A 50 -2.84 7.15 8.57
N ARG A 51 -4.12 6.76 8.41
CA ARG A 51 -4.77 5.80 9.31
C ARG A 51 -4.13 4.42 9.22
N PHE A 52 -3.85 3.96 8.01
CA PHE A 52 -3.21 2.67 7.80
C PHE A 52 -1.77 2.67 8.35
N ASN A 53 -1.01 3.76 8.11
CA ASN A 53 0.35 3.89 8.64
C ASN A 53 0.38 3.84 10.18
N ALA A 54 -0.56 4.51 10.85
CA ALA A 54 -0.70 4.41 12.31
C ALA A 54 -1.06 2.99 12.76
N SER A 55 -1.92 2.29 12.00
CA SER A 55 -2.30 0.90 12.29
C SER A 55 -1.11 -0.07 12.26
N LEU A 56 -0.11 0.17 11.40
CA LEU A 56 1.11 -0.65 11.34
C LEU A 56 1.93 -0.55 12.64
N VAL A 57 2.06 0.65 13.20
CA VAL A 57 2.75 0.87 14.48
C VAL A 57 2.00 0.15 15.60
N VAL A 58 0.68 0.32 15.67
CA VAL A 58 -0.16 -0.35 16.68
C VAL A 58 -0.07 -1.86 16.54
N LEU A 59 -0.07 -2.38 15.31
CA LEU A 59 0.06 -3.81 15.04
C LEU A 59 1.38 -4.38 15.56
N ALA A 60 2.50 -3.69 15.34
CA ALA A 60 3.80 -4.11 15.85
C ALA A 60 3.81 -4.15 17.40
N VAL A 61 3.23 -3.14 18.04
CA VAL A 61 3.12 -3.08 19.51
C VAL A 61 2.25 -4.21 20.06
N ILE A 62 1.09 -4.47 19.45
CA ILE A 62 0.20 -5.57 19.84
C ILE A 62 0.92 -6.92 19.67
N THR A 63 1.63 -7.11 18.58
CA THR A 63 2.38 -8.35 18.32
C THR A 63 3.49 -8.56 19.34
N THR A 64 4.20 -7.48 19.74
CA THR A 64 5.19 -7.53 20.84
C THR A 64 4.55 -7.93 22.17
N LEU A 65 3.38 -7.36 22.49
CA LEU A 65 2.63 -7.72 23.70
C LEU A 65 2.28 -9.22 23.70
N VAL A 66 1.69 -9.69 22.60
CA VAL A 66 1.29 -11.09 22.44
C VAL A 66 2.51 -12.02 22.58
N MET A 67 3.61 -11.71 21.89
CA MET A 67 4.81 -12.53 21.92
C MET A 67 5.50 -12.51 23.30
N SER A 68 5.51 -11.37 24.00
CA SER A 68 6.03 -11.30 25.37
C SER A 68 5.21 -12.17 26.34
N CYS A 69 3.91 -12.32 26.10
CA CYS A 69 3.07 -13.23 26.90
C CYS A 69 3.31 -14.71 26.53
N ILE A 70 3.46 -15.01 25.23
CA ILE A 70 3.62 -16.36 24.68
C ILE A 70 4.98 -16.93 25.05
N GLY A 71 6.05 -16.13 24.97
CA GLY A 71 7.44 -16.59 25.15
C GLY A 71 7.74 -17.27 26.48
N ASN A 72 6.87 -17.10 27.47
CA ASN A 72 7.05 -17.61 28.83
C ASN A 72 6.10 -18.73 29.23
N ASN A 73 5.14 -19.12 28.39
CA ASN A 73 4.16 -20.14 28.77
C ASN A 73 3.61 -20.90 27.55
N VAL A 74 4.02 -22.17 27.42
CA VAL A 74 3.63 -23.04 26.30
C VAL A 74 2.10 -23.27 26.27
N ALA A 75 1.44 -23.38 27.42
CA ALA A 75 -0.01 -23.56 27.47
C ALA A 75 -0.75 -22.32 26.97
N LEU A 76 -0.26 -21.12 27.32
CA LEU A 76 -0.77 -19.85 26.85
C LEU A 76 -0.55 -19.70 25.33
N SER A 77 0.61 -20.13 24.83
CA SER A 77 0.93 -20.13 23.39
C SER A 77 -0.11 -20.90 22.59
N LEU A 78 -0.44 -22.10 23.04
CA LEU A 78 -1.41 -22.96 22.36
C LEU A 78 -2.84 -22.37 22.40
N GLY A 79 -3.22 -21.79 23.53
CA GLY A 79 -4.49 -21.10 23.68
C GLY A 79 -4.62 -19.86 22.80
N MET A 80 -3.53 -19.08 22.69
CA MET A 80 -3.50 -17.85 21.89
C MET A 80 -3.55 -18.16 20.38
N VAL A 81 -2.84 -19.19 19.90
CA VAL A 81 -2.94 -19.66 18.50
C VAL A 81 -4.38 -20.08 18.18
N GLY A 82 -5.02 -20.81 19.10
CA GLY A 82 -6.43 -21.18 18.97
C GLY A 82 -7.36 -19.96 18.91
N ALA A 83 -7.16 -18.98 19.79
CA ALA A 83 -7.96 -17.75 19.82
C ALA A 83 -7.77 -16.90 18.55
N LEU A 84 -6.54 -16.74 18.07
CA LEU A 84 -6.23 -15.97 16.86
C LEU A 84 -6.77 -16.65 15.59
N SER A 85 -6.89 -17.97 15.56
CA SER A 85 -7.44 -18.69 14.41
C SER A 85 -8.94 -18.44 14.18
N ILE A 86 -9.66 -17.96 15.20
CA ILE A 86 -11.08 -17.61 15.11
C ILE A 86 -11.28 -16.22 14.50
N VAL A 87 -10.26 -15.36 14.56
CA VAL A 87 -10.31 -13.98 14.03
C VAL A 87 -10.22 -14.00 12.51
N ARG A 88 -11.35 -13.90 11.86
CA ARG A 88 -11.45 -13.84 10.41
C ARG A 88 -11.55 -12.38 9.94
N PHE A 89 -10.49 -11.88 9.32
CA PHE A 89 -10.55 -10.58 8.63
C PHE A 89 -11.34 -10.73 7.32
N ARG A 90 -12.37 -9.90 7.15
CA ARG A 90 -13.16 -9.85 5.91
C ARG A 90 -12.75 -8.73 4.95
N THR A 91 -11.80 -7.88 5.36
CA THR A 91 -11.33 -6.77 4.54
C THR A 91 -10.20 -7.24 3.63
N SER A 92 -10.37 -7.11 2.33
CA SER A 92 -9.30 -7.35 1.36
C SER A 92 -8.29 -6.21 1.41
N VAL A 93 -7.00 -6.56 1.53
CA VAL A 93 -5.91 -5.59 1.38
C VAL A 93 -5.82 -5.25 -0.11
N LYS A 94 -6.03 -3.97 -0.46
CA LYS A 94 -6.12 -3.52 -1.86
C LYS A 94 -4.76 -3.51 -2.58
N ASP A 95 -3.67 -3.28 -1.85
CA ASP A 95 -2.32 -3.20 -2.41
C ASP A 95 -1.43 -4.30 -1.84
N ALA A 96 -0.71 -5.01 -2.71
CA ALA A 96 0.25 -6.04 -2.31
C ALA A 96 1.39 -5.49 -1.44
N ARG A 97 1.73 -4.21 -1.58
CA ARG A 97 2.72 -3.52 -0.75
C ARG A 97 2.24 -3.33 0.68
N ASP A 98 0.97 -3.00 0.88
CA ASP A 98 0.39 -2.88 2.22
C ASP A 98 0.52 -4.18 2.99
N THR A 99 0.36 -5.32 2.29
CA THR A 99 0.58 -6.65 2.87
C THR A 99 2.03 -6.82 3.32
N ALA A 100 3.01 -6.38 2.54
CA ALA A 100 4.43 -6.46 2.92
C ALA A 100 4.73 -5.62 4.19
N TYR A 101 4.16 -4.44 4.31
CA TYR A 101 4.28 -3.60 5.52
C TYR A 101 3.63 -4.23 6.73
N ILE A 102 2.47 -4.90 6.58
CA ILE A 102 1.81 -5.66 7.65
C ILE A 102 2.73 -6.78 8.15
N PHE A 103 3.28 -7.59 7.23
CA PHE A 103 4.20 -8.67 7.61
C PHE A 103 5.47 -8.16 8.27
N TRP A 104 6.02 -7.03 7.80
CA TRP A 104 7.18 -6.41 8.44
C TRP A 104 6.87 -5.92 9.85
N ALA A 105 5.71 -5.29 10.09
CA ALA A 105 5.29 -4.87 11.42
C ALA A 105 5.12 -6.07 12.38
N ILE A 106 4.54 -7.17 11.90
CA ILE A 106 4.40 -8.41 12.66
C ILE A 106 5.78 -9.00 12.99
N ALA A 107 6.70 -9.07 12.02
CA ALA A 107 8.03 -9.62 12.21
C ALA A 107 8.84 -8.85 13.27
N ILE A 108 8.81 -7.51 13.21
CA ILE A 108 9.43 -6.66 14.25
C ILE A 108 8.81 -6.94 15.61
N GLY A 109 7.47 -7.02 15.68
CA GLY A 109 6.76 -7.29 16.91
C GLY A 109 7.14 -8.63 17.54
N ILE A 110 7.29 -9.68 16.71
CA ILE A 110 7.73 -11.01 17.15
C ILE A 110 9.15 -10.94 17.72
N CYS A 111 10.10 -10.41 16.95
CA CYS A 111 11.51 -10.33 17.37
C CYS A 111 11.68 -9.50 18.66
N CYS A 112 11.02 -8.36 18.78
CA CYS A 112 11.06 -7.55 19.98
C CYS A 112 10.40 -8.24 21.18
N GLY A 113 9.33 -9.01 20.96
CA GLY A 113 8.63 -9.73 22.01
C GLY A 113 9.44 -10.85 22.65
N VAL A 114 10.33 -11.49 21.87
CA VAL A 114 11.27 -12.50 22.36
C VAL A 114 12.65 -11.95 22.73
N ALA A 115 12.80 -10.62 22.72
CA ALA A 115 14.04 -9.90 23.02
C ALA A 115 15.20 -10.14 22.02
N ASP A 116 14.89 -10.60 20.79
CA ASP A 116 15.87 -10.76 19.71
C ASP A 116 16.06 -9.48 18.90
N TYR A 117 16.62 -8.45 19.57
CA TYR A 117 16.78 -7.10 18.99
C TYR A 117 17.74 -7.09 17.81
N GLN A 118 18.78 -7.97 17.79
CA GLN A 118 19.75 -8.03 16.70
C GLN A 118 19.09 -8.40 15.39
N ILE A 119 18.24 -9.43 15.40
CA ILE A 119 17.50 -9.87 14.22
C ILE A 119 16.50 -8.78 13.78
N ALA A 120 15.82 -8.16 14.75
CA ALA A 120 14.89 -7.07 14.49
C ALA A 120 15.55 -5.88 13.78
N ILE A 121 16.72 -5.45 14.24
CA ILE A 121 17.46 -4.31 13.66
C ILE A 121 17.98 -4.64 12.28
N ILE A 122 18.69 -5.77 12.12
CA ILE A 122 19.26 -6.18 10.83
C ILE A 122 18.16 -6.37 9.79
N GLY A 123 17.08 -7.07 10.16
CA GLY A 123 15.93 -7.30 9.29
C GLY A 123 15.24 -6.00 8.89
N THR A 124 15.07 -5.07 9.84
CA THR A 124 14.46 -3.76 9.59
C THR A 124 15.29 -2.94 8.58
N VAL A 125 16.62 -2.88 8.75
CA VAL A 125 17.50 -2.16 7.82
C VAL A 125 17.42 -2.77 6.42
N PHE A 126 17.46 -4.10 6.34
CA PHE A 126 17.40 -4.79 5.05
C PHE A 126 16.07 -4.55 4.32
N ILE A 127 14.94 -4.74 5.02
CA ILE A 127 13.61 -4.52 4.43
C ILE A 127 13.40 -3.05 4.08
N PHE A 128 13.86 -2.11 4.94
CA PHE A 128 13.79 -0.68 4.66
C PHE A 128 14.47 -0.30 3.35
N VAL A 129 15.71 -0.79 3.14
CA VAL A 129 16.47 -0.55 1.91
C VAL A 129 15.77 -1.16 0.69
N LEU A 130 15.29 -2.41 0.81
CA LEU A 130 14.53 -3.05 -0.26
C LEU A 130 13.29 -2.28 -0.64
N LEU A 131 12.49 -1.86 0.33
CA LEU A 131 11.26 -1.12 0.08
C LEU A 131 11.52 0.28 -0.49
N LEU A 132 12.64 0.93 -0.16
CA LEU A 132 13.04 2.18 -0.80
C LEU A 132 13.43 1.97 -2.27
N ILE A 133 14.16 0.90 -2.58
CA ILE A 133 14.57 0.59 -3.95
C ILE A 133 13.36 0.21 -4.80
N PHE A 134 12.52 -0.71 -4.31
CA PHE A 134 11.34 -1.17 -5.03
C PHE A 134 10.12 -0.25 -4.86
N GLY A 135 10.05 0.54 -3.79
CA GLY A 135 8.96 1.48 -3.54
C GLY A 135 8.90 2.62 -4.57
N ASN A 136 10.03 2.92 -5.21
CA ASN A 136 10.10 3.90 -6.31
C ASN A 136 9.62 3.33 -7.67
N VAL A 137 9.29 2.05 -7.71
CA VAL A 137 8.51 1.49 -8.83
C VAL A 137 7.12 2.10 -8.73
N GLN A 138 6.95 3.22 -9.44
CA GLN A 138 5.73 4.02 -9.49
C GLN A 138 4.52 3.09 -9.60
N SER A 139 3.64 3.18 -8.60
CA SER A 139 2.24 2.83 -8.81
C SER A 139 1.84 3.55 -10.08
N ASN A 140 1.63 2.77 -11.14
CA ASN A 140 1.22 3.29 -12.45
C ASN A 140 -0.23 3.76 -12.29
N THR A 141 -0.41 4.89 -11.56
CA THR A 141 -1.72 5.50 -11.37
C THR A 141 -2.22 5.82 -12.76
N ARG A 142 -3.17 5.02 -13.19
CA ARG A 142 -3.78 5.17 -14.51
C ARG A 142 -4.91 6.16 -14.37
N TYR A 143 -4.94 7.11 -15.26
CA TYR A 143 -6.02 8.08 -15.38
C TYR A 143 -6.87 7.69 -16.56
N LEU A 144 -8.18 7.83 -16.40
CA LEU A 144 -9.14 7.75 -17.48
C LEU A 144 -9.34 9.15 -18.02
N LEU A 145 -8.97 9.36 -19.26
CA LEU A 145 -9.32 10.55 -20.02
C LEU A 145 -10.63 10.24 -20.73
N VAL A 146 -11.68 10.94 -20.33
CA VAL A 146 -13.02 10.83 -20.90
C VAL A 146 -13.28 12.10 -21.70
N VAL A 147 -13.47 11.97 -23.02
CA VAL A 147 -13.76 13.08 -23.90
C VAL A 147 -15.11 12.85 -24.58
N ARG A 148 -16.02 13.80 -24.40
CA ARG A 148 -17.31 13.81 -25.11
C ARG A 148 -17.27 14.80 -26.26
N ALA A 149 -17.52 14.30 -27.46
CA ALA A 149 -17.52 15.12 -28.65
C ALA A 149 -18.72 14.78 -29.57
N SER A 150 -19.04 15.66 -30.49
CA SER A 150 -20.01 15.35 -31.56
C SER A 150 -19.43 14.24 -32.46
N ARG A 151 -20.31 13.48 -33.10
CA ARG A 151 -19.90 12.39 -33.99
C ARG A 151 -18.96 12.85 -35.12
N GLU A 152 -19.17 14.07 -35.63
CA GLU A 152 -18.34 14.66 -36.67
C GLU A 152 -16.94 15.06 -36.18
N ALA A 153 -16.82 15.43 -34.91
CA ALA A 153 -15.56 15.81 -34.29
C ALA A 153 -14.75 14.60 -33.77
N SER A 154 -15.40 13.46 -33.54
CA SER A 154 -14.80 12.26 -32.93
C SER A 154 -13.50 11.80 -33.62
N PRO A 155 -13.38 11.72 -34.95
CA PRO A 155 -12.13 11.36 -35.62
C PRO A 155 -11.00 12.35 -35.35
N LYS A 156 -11.30 13.67 -35.40
CA LYS A 156 -10.32 14.74 -35.14
C LYS A 156 -9.81 14.71 -33.70
N VAL A 157 -10.70 14.40 -32.75
CA VAL A 157 -10.36 14.26 -31.32
C VAL A 157 -9.45 13.04 -31.11
N LYS A 158 -9.71 11.92 -31.77
CA LYS A 158 -8.85 10.72 -31.70
C LYS A 158 -7.43 11.04 -32.19
N ASP A 159 -7.31 11.68 -33.35
CA ASP A 159 -6.02 12.08 -33.91
C ASP A 159 -5.27 13.07 -33.00
N ALA A 160 -5.98 14.04 -32.44
CA ALA A 160 -5.40 15.03 -31.54
C ALA A 160 -4.86 14.37 -30.25
N ILE A 161 -5.61 13.43 -29.65
CA ILE A 161 -5.18 12.72 -28.45
C ILE A 161 -3.96 11.83 -28.76
N GLU A 162 -3.95 11.11 -29.88
CA GLU A 162 -2.82 10.28 -30.28
C GLU A 162 -1.56 11.10 -30.53
N GLN A 163 -1.71 12.25 -31.17
CA GLN A 163 -0.60 13.17 -31.40
C GLN A 163 -0.08 13.79 -30.10
N TYR A 164 -0.99 14.24 -29.23
CA TYR A 164 -0.65 14.88 -27.96
C TYR A 164 0.14 13.93 -27.05
N TYR A 165 -0.28 12.68 -26.92
CA TYR A 165 0.38 11.68 -26.09
C TYR A 165 1.42 10.83 -26.86
N SER A 166 1.74 11.17 -28.10
CA SER A 166 2.70 10.44 -28.94
C SER A 166 2.40 8.93 -28.99
N LYS A 167 1.14 8.55 -29.17
CA LYS A 167 0.60 7.18 -29.22
C LYS A 167 0.81 6.37 -27.92
N LYS A 168 1.01 7.04 -26.79
CA LYS A 168 1.17 6.40 -25.46
C LYS A 168 -0.12 6.37 -24.64
N ALA A 169 -1.21 6.90 -25.16
CA ALA A 169 -2.55 6.76 -24.61
C ALA A 169 -3.17 5.47 -25.15
N PHE A 170 -3.65 4.61 -24.24
CA PHE A 170 -4.34 3.38 -24.63
C PHE A 170 -5.83 3.65 -24.79
N PHE A 171 -6.33 3.50 -26.01
CA PHE A 171 -7.76 3.55 -26.27
C PHE A 171 -8.46 2.38 -25.58
N ARG A 172 -9.52 2.66 -24.81
CA ARG A 172 -10.24 1.64 -24.02
C ARG A 172 -11.63 1.38 -24.57
N THR A 173 -12.41 2.41 -24.79
CA THR A 173 -13.82 2.25 -25.17
C THR A 173 -14.29 3.48 -25.92
N ASP A 174 -15.21 3.25 -26.86
CA ASP A 174 -15.96 4.25 -27.58
C ASP A 174 -17.44 3.99 -27.29
N ASN A 175 -18.07 4.87 -26.53
CA ASN A 175 -19.50 4.81 -26.28
C ASN A 175 -20.19 5.83 -27.18
N SER A 176 -20.81 5.33 -28.23
CA SER A 176 -21.49 6.18 -29.21
C SER A 176 -22.99 6.26 -28.92
N ASN A 177 -23.50 7.48 -28.74
CA ASN A 177 -24.92 7.80 -28.65
C ASN A 177 -25.38 8.52 -29.92
N ARG A 178 -26.70 8.79 -30.07
CA ARG A 178 -27.24 9.49 -31.24
C ARG A 178 -26.63 10.87 -31.45
N ASP A 179 -26.29 11.59 -30.37
CA ASP A 179 -25.91 13.00 -30.40
C ASP A 179 -24.44 13.25 -30.01
N SER A 180 -23.72 12.23 -29.52
CA SER A 180 -22.33 12.37 -29.08
C SER A 180 -21.64 11.04 -28.93
N ASP A 181 -20.32 11.05 -29.15
CA ASP A 181 -19.41 9.97 -28.85
C ASP A 181 -18.63 10.28 -27.57
N GLU A 182 -18.48 9.29 -26.68
CA GLU A 182 -17.68 9.36 -25.47
C GLU A 182 -16.46 8.47 -25.66
N LEU A 183 -15.30 9.10 -25.80
CA LEU A 183 -14.01 8.45 -26.01
C LEU A 183 -13.30 8.29 -24.67
N ILE A 184 -12.94 7.05 -24.32
CA ILE A 184 -12.25 6.74 -23.06
C ILE A 184 -10.86 6.23 -23.36
N TYR A 185 -9.85 6.96 -22.89
CA TYR A 185 -8.44 6.59 -22.98
C TYR A 185 -7.85 6.34 -21.60
N LEU A 186 -6.92 5.41 -21.54
CA LEU A 186 -6.15 5.08 -20.35
C LEU A 186 -4.75 5.66 -20.50
N VAL A 187 -4.39 6.59 -19.60
CA VAL A 187 -3.11 7.31 -19.66
C VAL A 187 -2.42 7.22 -18.30
N SER A 188 -1.11 6.93 -18.29
CA SER A 188 -0.35 6.92 -17.04
C SER A 188 0.06 8.34 -16.63
N GLU A 189 0.14 8.59 -15.32
CA GLU A 189 0.51 9.89 -14.75
C GLU A 189 1.82 10.46 -15.34
N GLY A 190 2.82 9.58 -15.53
CA GLY A 190 4.09 10.00 -16.11
C GLY A 190 4.00 10.47 -17.57
N VAL A 191 3.04 9.91 -18.34
CA VAL A 191 2.78 10.32 -19.72
C VAL A 191 2.05 11.66 -19.74
N ILE A 192 1.07 11.85 -18.84
CA ILE A 192 0.32 13.12 -18.70
C ILE A 192 1.30 14.26 -18.41
N LYS A 193 2.09 14.15 -17.33
CA LYS A 193 3.06 15.19 -16.95
C LYS A 193 4.09 15.51 -18.04
N LYS A 194 4.56 14.50 -18.78
CA LYS A 194 5.50 14.71 -19.88
C LYS A 194 4.87 15.39 -21.09
N ALA A 195 3.65 15.00 -21.43
CA ALA A 195 2.91 15.59 -22.55
C ALA A 195 2.53 17.05 -22.25
N GLU A 196 2.05 17.33 -21.04
CA GLU A 196 1.68 18.66 -20.59
C GLU A 196 2.87 19.62 -20.56
N LYS A 197 4.04 19.14 -20.13
CA LYS A 197 5.28 19.95 -20.18
C LYS A 197 5.76 20.25 -21.60
N LYS A 198 5.46 19.36 -22.56
CA LYS A 198 5.92 19.50 -23.96
C LYS A 198 4.93 20.26 -24.84
N ASN A 199 3.65 19.99 -24.69
CA ASN A 199 2.59 20.41 -25.61
C ASN A 199 1.61 21.43 -24.98
N GLY A 200 1.80 21.83 -23.71
CA GLY A 200 0.86 22.71 -22.99
C GLY A 200 -0.38 21.98 -22.47
N SER A 201 -1.43 22.74 -22.15
CA SER A 201 -2.67 22.18 -21.60
C SER A 201 -3.43 21.32 -22.62
N LEU A 202 -3.79 20.10 -22.25
CA LEU A 202 -4.63 19.22 -23.07
C LEU A 202 -6.00 19.84 -23.38
N ASN A 203 -6.55 20.53 -22.38
CA ASN A 203 -7.88 21.15 -22.52
C ASN A 203 -7.89 22.19 -23.64
N ASP A 204 -6.83 23.03 -23.74
CA ASP A 204 -6.73 24.05 -24.77
C ASP A 204 -6.65 23.44 -26.18
N VAL A 205 -5.95 22.31 -26.30
CA VAL A 205 -5.82 21.59 -27.57
C VAL A 205 -7.14 20.94 -27.98
N LEU A 206 -7.86 20.35 -27.02
CA LEU A 206 -9.11 19.65 -27.33
C LEU A 206 -10.28 20.61 -27.53
N TYR A 207 -10.40 21.68 -26.73
CA TYR A 207 -11.46 22.66 -26.90
C TYR A 207 -11.27 23.57 -28.14
N ALA A 208 -10.08 23.56 -28.76
CA ALA A 208 -9.88 24.19 -30.07
C ALA A 208 -10.58 23.44 -31.21
N ILE A 209 -11.05 22.21 -30.97
CA ILE A 209 -11.78 21.41 -31.95
C ILE A 209 -13.29 21.66 -31.78
N ASP A 210 -13.91 22.22 -32.80
CA ASP A 210 -15.37 22.43 -32.79
C ASP A 210 -16.10 21.09 -32.62
N GLY A 211 -17.04 21.06 -31.65
CA GLY A 211 -17.84 19.88 -31.35
C GLY A 211 -17.38 19.10 -30.13
N VAL A 212 -16.29 19.47 -29.45
CA VAL A 212 -15.93 18.95 -28.14
C VAL A 212 -16.84 19.55 -27.07
N LYS A 213 -17.53 18.70 -26.31
CA LYS A 213 -18.50 19.10 -25.29
C LYS A 213 -17.90 19.09 -23.88
N ASP A 214 -17.12 18.06 -23.59
CA ASP A 214 -16.58 17.83 -22.23
C ASP A 214 -15.28 17.04 -22.27
N VAL A 215 -14.33 17.40 -21.38
CA VAL A 215 -13.04 16.74 -21.21
C VAL A 215 -12.80 16.51 -19.73
N ASN A 216 -12.82 15.24 -19.29
CA ASN A 216 -12.63 14.85 -17.91
C ASN A 216 -11.44 13.92 -17.76
N ILE A 217 -10.58 14.20 -16.77
CA ILE A 217 -9.49 13.31 -16.37
C ILE A 217 -9.81 12.78 -14.97
N VAL A 218 -10.13 11.49 -14.90
CA VAL A 218 -10.53 10.82 -13.66
C VAL A 218 -9.49 9.80 -13.26
N SER A 219 -9.11 9.77 -12.00
CA SER A 219 -8.20 8.73 -11.49
C SER A 219 -8.96 7.41 -11.37
N GLN A 220 -8.43 6.33 -11.95
CA GLN A 220 -9.07 5.01 -11.95
C GLN A 220 -9.32 4.45 -10.53
N ASN A 221 -8.66 4.96 -9.49
CA ASN A 221 -8.88 4.54 -8.12
C ASN A 221 -10.22 5.00 -7.52
N ASN A 222 -10.89 5.98 -8.12
CA ASN A 222 -12.15 6.52 -7.59
C ASN A 222 -13.39 5.76 -8.09
N GLU A 223 -13.30 5.02 -9.20
CA GLU A 223 -14.45 4.32 -9.78
C GLU A 223 -14.79 2.98 -9.09
N MET A 224 -13.91 2.43 -8.27
CA MET A 224 -14.18 1.17 -7.55
C MET A 224 -14.87 1.39 -6.19
N ASN A 225 -15.26 2.61 -5.86
CA ASN A 225 -15.89 2.98 -4.58
C ASN A 225 -17.29 3.63 -4.72
N SER A 226 -17.90 3.57 -5.91
CA SER A 226 -19.30 3.98 -6.11
C SER A 226 -20.18 2.79 -6.43
#